data_bbc2a634c97537f490d2f1597b972ee0
#
_entry.id   bbc2a634c97537f490d2f1597b972ee0
#
_cell.length_a   1.000
_cell.length_b   1.000
_cell.length_c   1.000
_cell.angle_alpha   90.00
_cell.angle_beta   90.00
_cell.angle_gamma   90.00
#
_symmetry.space_group_name_H-M   'P 1'
#
loop_
_entity.id
_entity.type
_entity.pdbx_description
1 polymer ?
#
loop_
_entity_poly.entity_id
_entity_poly.type
_entity_poly.pdbx_seq_one_letter_code
_entity_poly.pdbx_strand_id
1 'polypeptide(L)'
;MPYQVTPTPLEGVLVLEPKVFGDARGYFFESFNARDFAQATGLERPFVQDNHSKSARGVLRGLHYQVQHPQGKLVRVTQGSVFDVAVDIRPQSTTYGQWFGLELKADNKKQLWIPEGLAHGFLVTSDTAEFLYKTTDYWMPEFERSLAWNDPTAGVDWPLAELAPLQPSLAAKDAAAKSWDQLRQEW
;
A
#
# COMPACT_ATOMS: atom_id res chain seq x y z
N MET A 1 -21.71 -4.63 -3.31
CA MET A 1 -21.54 -5.19 -4.69
C MET A 1 -20.24 -5.97 -4.71
N PRO A 2 -20.22 -7.19 -5.25
CA PRO A 2 -19.04 -8.05 -5.11
C PRO A 2 -17.81 -7.43 -5.79
N TYR A 3 -16.66 -7.52 -5.11
CA TYR A 3 -15.36 -7.25 -5.71
C TYR A 3 -14.98 -8.40 -6.65
N GLN A 4 -14.28 -8.07 -7.74
CA GLN A 4 -13.42 -9.04 -8.40
C GLN A 4 -12.11 -9.07 -7.62
N VAL A 5 -11.70 -10.24 -7.14
CA VAL A 5 -10.49 -10.42 -6.35
C VAL A 5 -9.45 -11.18 -7.15
N THR A 6 -8.24 -10.63 -7.22
CA THR A 6 -7.09 -11.28 -7.86
C THR A 6 -6.00 -11.49 -6.81
N PRO A 7 -5.62 -12.73 -6.50
CA PRO A 7 -4.46 -13.02 -5.66
C PRO A 7 -3.17 -12.47 -6.28
N THR A 8 -2.23 -12.09 -5.42
CA THR A 8 -0.89 -11.68 -5.83
C THR A 8 0.13 -12.78 -5.48
N PRO A 9 1.39 -12.67 -5.94
CA PRO A 9 2.45 -13.58 -5.50
C PRO A 9 2.75 -13.52 -4.00
N LEU A 10 2.42 -12.42 -3.30
CA LEU A 10 2.60 -12.32 -1.85
C LEU A 10 1.43 -12.95 -1.09
N GLU A 11 1.77 -13.74 -0.08
CA GLU A 11 0.78 -14.42 0.77
C GLU A 11 -0.17 -13.43 1.46
N GLY A 12 -1.46 -13.53 1.13
CA GLY A 12 -2.54 -12.72 1.71
C GLY A 12 -2.74 -11.34 1.09
N VAL A 13 -1.86 -10.88 0.19
CA VAL A 13 -2.02 -9.61 -0.53
C VAL A 13 -2.97 -9.81 -1.72
N LEU A 14 -4.01 -8.98 -1.82
CA LEU A 14 -5.07 -9.12 -2.81
C LEU A 14 -5.30 -7.81 -3.57
N VAL A 15 -5.45 -7.92 -4.89
CA VAL A 15 -5.98 -6.82 -5.71
C VAL A 15 -7.50 -6.95 -5.75
N LEU A 16 -8.21 -5.86 -5.41
CA LEU A 16 -9.66 -5.79 -5.43
C LEU A 16 -10.12 -4.78 -6.49
N GLU A 17 -11.02 -5.21 -7.35
CA GLU A 17 -11.62 -4.35 -8.37
C GLU A 17 -13.13 -4.23 -8.08
N PRO A 18 -13.63 -3.03 -7.69
CA PRO A 18 -15.05 -2.81 -7.45
C PRO A 18 -15.81 -2.76 -8.78
N LYS A 19 -17.07 -3.14 -8.75
CA LYS A 19 -17.96 -2.95 -9.89
C LYS A 19 -18.28 -1.45 -10.05
N VAL A 20 -17.89 -0.87 -11.18
CA VAL A 20 -18.15 0.53 -11.53
C VAL A 20 -19.34 0.63 -12.47
N PHE A 21 -20.24 1.57 -12.20
CA PHE A 21 -21.38 1.91 -13.06
C PHE A 21 -21.15 3.31 -13.61
N GLY A 22 -21.16 3.45 -14.92
CA GLY A 22 -20.94 4.73 -15.60
C GLY A 22 -22.04 5.06 -16.57
N ASP A 23 -22.35 6.37 -16.71
CA ASP A 23 -23.23 6.92 -17.74
C ASP A 23 -22.74 8.33 -18.14
N ALA A 24 -23.54 9.07 -18.94
CA ALA A 24 -23.19 10.42 -19.40
C ALA A 24 -22.99 11.46 -18.27
N ARG A 25 -23.40 11.16 -17.03
CA ARG A 25 -23.24 12.03 -15.85
C ARG A 25 -21.96 11.76 -15.09
N GLY A 26 -21.26 10.62 -15.37
CA GLY A 26 -20.08 10.16 -14.65
C GLY A 26 -20.17 8.70 -14.21
N TYR A 27 -19.66 8.40 -13.03
CA TYR A 27 -19.66 7.02 -12.53
C TYR A 27 -20.06 6.93 -11.04
N PHE A 28 -20.52 5.76 -10.66
CA PHE A 28 -20.77 5.37 -9.26
C PHE A 28 -20.18 3.99 -9.00
N PHE A 29 -19.60 3.80 -7.82
CA PHE A 29 -19.24 2.50 -7.29
C PHE A 29 -19.20 2.54 -5.75
N GLU A 30 -19.41 1.41 -5.12
CA GLU A 30 -19.12 1.27 -3.68
C GLU A 30 -17.61 1.16 -3.52
N SER A 31 -16.99 2.18 -2.95
CA SER A 31 -15.55 2.19 -2.71
C SER A 31 -15.15 1.29 -1.52
N PHE A 32 -16.07 0.99 -0.62
CA PHE A 32 -15.95 0.02 0.45
C PHE A 32 -17.32 -0.42 0.94
N ASN A 33 -17.45 -1.72 1.17
CA ASN A 33 -18.59 -2.35 1.84
C ASN A 33 -18.03 -3.50 2.69
N ALA A 34 -18.19 -3.41 4.02
CA ALA A 34 -17.56 -4.36 4.95
C ALA A 34 -17.99 -5.80 4.71
N ARG A 35 -19.29 -6.04 4.44
CA ARG A 35 -19.83 -7.38 4.17
C ARG A 35 -19.24 -7.94 2.87
N ASP A 36 -19.23 -7.15 1.80
CA ASP A 36 -18.75 -7.60 0.50
C ASP A 36 -17.21 -7.80 0.54
N PHE A 37 -16.50 -6.98 1.31
CA PHE A 37 -15.07 -7.16 1.56
C PHE A 37 -14.80 -8.48 2.30
N ALA A 38 -15.52 -8.73 3.40
CA ALA A 38 -15.38 -9.98 4.17
C ALA A 38 -15.71 -11.21 3.31
N GLN A 39 -16.79 -11.15 2.51
CA GLN A 39 -17.15 -12.23 1.59
C GLN A 39 -16.07 -12.48 0.51
N ALA A 40 -15.46 -11.42 -0.01
CA ALA A 40 -14.48 -11.50 -1.08
C ALA A 40 -13.09 -11.98 -0.59
N THR A 41 -12.71 -11.61 0.64
CA THR A 41 -11.36 -11.84 1.18
C THR A 41 -11.30 -12.92 2.26
N GLY A 42 -12.44 -13.29 2.85
CA GLY A 42 -12.50 -14.15 4.03
C GLY A 42 -12.09 -13.44 5.34
N LEU A 43 -11.95 -12.11 5.32
CA LEU A 43 -11.45 -11.32 6.44
C LEU A 43 -12.60 -10.58 7.12
N GLU A 44 -12.82 -10.86 8.40
CA GLU A 44 -13.88 -10.24 9.22
C GLU A 44 -13.33 -9.20 10.21
N ARG A 45 -12.26 -8.49 9.82
CA ARG A 45 -11.69 -7.44 10.69
C ARG A 45 -12.33 -6.08 10.39
N PRO A 46 -12.68 -5.31 11.44
CA PRO A 46 -13.14 -3.94 11.25
C PRO A 46 -11.99 -3.04 10.78
N PHE A 47 -12.30 -2.06 9.95
CA PHE A 47 -11.43 -0.92 9.72
C PHE A 47 -11.79 0.19 10.72
N VAL A 48 -10.78 0.70 11.42
CA VAL A 48 -10.97 1.63 12.55
C VAL A 48 -10.45 3.03 12.29
N GLN A 49 -9.66 3.22 11.22
CA GLN A 49 -9.07 4.52 10.87
C GLN A 49 -9.00 4.69 9.35
N ASP A 50 -9.34 5.88 8.88
CA ASP A 50 -9.17 6.33 7.50
C ASP A 50 -8.07 7.39 7.43
N ASN A 51 -7.23 7.30 6.40
CA ASN A 51 -6.18 8.26 6.12
C ASN A 51 -6.29 8.77 4.68
N HIS A 52 -5.97 10.04 4.48
CA HIS A 52 -5.96 10.70 3.19
C HIS A 52 -4.69 11.55 3.05
N SER A 53 -3.92 11.34 2.01
CA SER A 53 -2.75 12.15 1.70
C SER A 53 -2.80 12.66 0.26
N LYS A 54 -2.20 13.85 0.04
CA LYS A 54 -1.92 14.41 -1.27
C LYS A 54 -0.42 14.61 -1.41
N SER A 55 0.13 14.22 -2.55
CA SER A 55 1.58 14.26 -2.80
C SER A 55 1.86 14.62 -4.25
N ALA A 56 2.96 15.35 -4.48
CA ALA A 56 3.45 15.71 -5.80
C ALA A 56 4.23 14.54 -6.44
N ARG A 57 4.47 14.63 -7.74
CA ARG A 57 5.27 13.67 -8.51
C ARG A 57 6.64 13.43 -7.86
N GLY A 58 7.04 12.18 -7.81
CA GLY A 58 8.32 11.77 -7.24
C GLY A 58 8.33 11.66 -5.72
N VAL A 59 7.27 12.07 -4.99
CA VAL A 59 7.20 11.79 -3.55
C VAL A 59 7.09 10.28 -3.34
N LEU A 60 8.01 9.75 -2.53
CA LEU A 60 8.02 8.37 -2.06
C LEU A 60 7.76 8.37 -0.56
N ARG A 61 6.79 7.58 -0.11
CA ARG A 61 6.45 7.37 1.30
C ARG A 61 6.59 5.90 1.63
N GLY A 62 7.31 5.57 2.69
CA GLY A 62 7.48 4.18 3.12
C GLY A 62 8.94 3.76 3.22
N LEU A 63 9.19 2.49 3.44
CA LEU A 63 8.22 1.39 3.62
C LEU A 63 7.82 1.28 5.11
N HIS A 64 6.57 1.56 5.45
CA HIS A 64 6.10 1.71 6.83
C HIS A 64 5.35 0.47 7.34
N TYR A 65 5.60 0.10 8.60
CA TYR A 65 4.87 -0.93 9.34
C TYR A 65 4.89 -0.63 10.85
N GLN A 66 4.08 -1.33 11.63
CA GLN A 66 4.12 -1.27 13.10
C GLN A 66 4.54 -2.62 13.66
N VAL A 67 5.51 -2.61 14.61
CA VAL A 67 6.03 -3.83 15.27
C VAL A 67 5.07 -4.37 16.32
N GLN A 68 4.23 -3.50 16.90
CA GLN A 68 3.08 -3.85 17.71
C GLN A 68 1.86 -3.16 17.13
N HIS A 69 0.66 -3.69 17.39
CA HIS A 69 -0.57 -3.20 16.77
C HIS A 69 -0.47 -3.13 15.23
N PRO A 70 -0.06 -4.22 14.56
CA PRO A 70 0.17 -4.20 13.12
C PRO A 70 -1.12 -3.89 12.38
N GLN A 71 -0.99 -3.03 11.36
CA GLN A 71 -2.12 -2.54 10.59
C GLN A 71 -2.25 -3.29 9.27
N GLY A 72 -3.38 -3.97 9.05
CA GLY A 72 -3.83 -4.31 7.71
C GLY A 72 -4.32 -3.04 7.00
N LYS A 73 -4.04 -2.91 5.72
CA LYS A 73 -4.34 -1.69 4.96
C LYS A 73 -5.12 -2.00 3.70
N LEU A 74 -6.22 -1.28 3.47
CA LEU A 74 -6.94 -1.27 2.20
C LEU A 74 -6.71 0.09 1.53
N VAL A 75 -5.93 0.09 0.46
CA VAL A 75 -5.43 1.32 -0.17
C VAL A 75 -6.03 1.54 -1.55
N ARG A 76 -6.19 2.81 -1.95
CA ARG A 76 -6.65 3.23 -3.28
C ARG A 76 -6.21 4.65 -3.62
N VAL A 77 -6.22 4.97 -4.91
CA VAL A 77 -5.98 6.32 -5.45
C VAL A 77 -7.29 6.94 -5.90
N THR A 78 -7.52 8.22 -5.54
CA THR A 78 -8.70 8.99 -5.94
C THR A 78 -8.38 10.08 -6.95
N GLN A 79 -7.11 10.51 -7.03
CA GLN A 79 -6.60 11.40 -8.06
C GLN A 79 -5.19 10.97 -8.45
N GLY A 80 -4.88 10.97 -9.75
CA GLY A 80 -3.56 10.65 -10.28
C GLY A 80 -3.21 9.17 -10.20
N SER A 81 -1.93 8.87 -10.07
CA SER A 81 -1.38 7.52 -10.05
C SER A 81 -0.19 7.38 -9.09
N VAL A 82 -0.04 6.19 -8.53
CA VAL A 82 1.12 5.78 -7.74
C VAL A 82 1.56 4.38 -8.14
N PHE A 83 2.84 4.08 -7.97
CA PHE A 83 3.33 2.72 -7.88
C PHE A 83 3.32 2.31 -6.41
N ASP A 84 2.42 1.41 -6.04
CA ASP A 84 2.18 0.96 -4.68
C ASP A 84 2.90 -0.36 -4.42
N VAL A 85 3.59 -0.49 -3.28
CA VAL A 85 4.48 -1.60 -2.97
C VAL A 85 4.21 -2.15 -1.58
N ALA A 86 4.08 -3.47 -1.50
CA ALA A 86 4.09 -4.24 -0.26
C ALA A 86 5.33 -5.15 -0.24
N VAL A 87 6.01 -5.22 0.91
CA VAL A 87 7.16 -6.12 1.16
C VAL A 87 6.81 -7.03 2.32
N ASP A 88 6.95 -8.33 2.14
CA ASP A 88 6.66 -9.30 3.20
C ASP A 88 7.85 -9.40 4.17
N ILE A 89 7.63 -8.89 5.38
CA ILE A 89 8.62 -8.91 6.46
C ILE A 89 8.26 -9.91 7.57
N ARG A 90 7.27 -10.77 7.36
CA ARG A 90 6.82 -11.78 8.32
C ARG A 90 7.76 -13.00 8.30
N PRO A 91 8.54 -13.29 9.35
CA PRO A 91 9.55 -14.37 9.30
C PRO A 91 8.97 -15.76 9.05
N GLN A 92 7.69 -15.98 9.35
CA GLN A 92 7.02 -17.27 9.18
C GLN A 92 6.26 -17.40 7.85
N SER A 93 6.26 -16.34 7.01
CA SER A 93 5.57 -16.36 5.73
C SER A 93 6.35 -17.15 4.68
N THR A 94 5.63 -17.81 3.79
CA THR A 94 6.21 -18.48 2.63
C THR A 94 6.79 -17.50 1.59
N THR A 95 6.40 -16.22 1.69
CA THR A 95 6.86 -15.13 0.83
C THR A 95 7.77 -14.12 1.55
N TYR A 96 8.33 -14.52 2.71
CA TYR A 96 9.27 -13.67 3.46
C TYR A 96 10.41 -13.14 2.57
N GLY A 97 10.63 -11.83 2.63
CA GLY A 97 11.63 -11.13 1.82
C GLY A 97 11.22 -10.81 0.39
N GLN A 98 10.06 -11.28 -0.05
CA GLN A 98 9.54 -10.95 -1.37
C GLN A 98 8.73 -9.63 -1.33
N TRP A 99 8.58 -9.01 -2.50
CA TRP A 99 7.75 -7.83 -2.66
C TRP A 99 6.80 -7.98 -3.85
N PHE A 100 5.74 -7.19 -3.81
CA PHE A 100 4.81 -7.03 -4.91
C PHE A 100 4.50 -5.54 -5.08
N GLY A 101 4.47 -5.09 -6.32
CA GLY A 101 4.10 -3.72 -6.67
C GLY A 101 3.13 -3.68 -7.84
N LEU A 102 2.25 -2.69 -7.82
CA LEU A 102 1.34 -2.42 -8.93
C LEU A 102 1.04 -0.94 -9.05
N GLU A 103 0.62 -0.53 -10.24
CA GLU A 103 0.13 0.82 -10.45
C GLU A 103 -1.34 0.95 -10.02
N LEU A 104 -1.59 1.79 -9.01
CA LEU A 104 -2.92 2.24 -8.61
C LEU A 104 -3.20 3.61 -9.23
N LYS A 105 -4.35 3.72 -9.89
CA LYS A 105 -4.82 4.96 -10.56
C LYS A 105 -6.23 5.30 -10.16
N ALA A 106 -6.54 6.60 -10.16
CA ALA A 106 -7.92 7.05 -10.03
C ALA A 106 -8.83 6.42 -11.09
N ASP A 107 -8.32 6.19 -12.31
CA ASP A 107 -9.10 5.66 -13.42
C ASP A 107 -9.32 4.15 -13.34
N ASN A 108 -8.35 3.36 -12.87
CA ASN A 108 -8.51 1.90 -12.81
C ASN A 108 -9.34 1.43 -11.62
N LYS A 109 -9.62 2.31 -10.63
CA LYS A 109 -10.40 2.04 -9.42
C LYS A 109 -9.89 0.85 -8.59
N LYS A 110 -8.72 0.28 -8.92
CA LYS A 110 -8.13 -0.83 -8.19
C LYS A 110 -7.82 -0.44 -6.76
N GLN A 111 -7.95 -1.40 -5.88
CA GLN A 111 -7.56 -1.30 -4.48
C GLN A 111 -6.60 -2.44 -4.17
N LEU A 112 -5.66 -2.21 -3.25
CA LEU A 112 -4.78 -3.24 -2.76
C LEU A 112 -5.09 -3.51 -1.29
N TRP A 113 -5.39 -4.76 -0.96
CA TRP A 113 -5.41 -5.24 0.41
C TRP A 113 -4.02 -5.75 0.79
N ILE A 114 -3.47 -5.21 1.84
CA ILE A 114 -2.15 -5.53 2.41
C ILE A 114 -2.40 -5.99 3.85
N PRO A 115 -2.21 -7.28 4.17
CA PRO A 115 -2.42 -7.79 5.52
C PRO A 115 -1.40 -7.22 6.51
N GLU A 116 -1.67 -7.46 7.78
CA GLU A 116 -0.78 -7.11 8.88
C GLU A 116 0.58 -7.79 8.73
N GLY A 117 1.64 -7.11 9.16
CA GLY A 117 3.00 -7.63 9.15
C GLY A 117 3.75 -7.47 7.82
N LEU A 118 3.22 -6.68 6.88
CA LEU A 118 3.94 -6.25 5.68
C LEU A 118 4.38 -4.79 5.81
N ALA A 119 5.56 -4.47 5.26
CA ALA A 119 5.98 -3.10 5.06
C ALA A 119 5.35 -2.54 3.78
N HIS A 120 4.85 -1.30 3.83
CA HIS A 120 4.08 -0.69 2.75
C HIS A 120 4.60 0.70 2.41
N GLY A 121 4.61 1.00 1.13
CA GLY A 121 4.96 2.33 0.62
C GLY A 121 4.49 2.55 -0.80
N PHE A 122 4.62 3.78 -1.28
CA PHE A 122 4.27 4.12 -2.66
C PHE A 122 5.13 5.26 -3.21
N LEU A 123 5.24 5.29 -4.53
CA LEU A 123 5.88 6.35 -5.31
C LEU A 123 4.82 7.03 -6.19
N VAL A 124 4.73 8.37 -6.14
CA VAL A 124 3.83 9.13 -7.01
C VAL A 124 4.40 9.23 -8.42
N THR A 125 3.66 8.71 -9.40
CA THR A 125 4.07 8.66 -10.82
C THR A 125 3.42 9.75 -11.68
N SER A 126 2.21 10.24 -11.30
CA SER A 126 1.56 11.41 -11.93
C SER A 126 2.02 12.74 -11.32
N ASP A 127 1.61 13.87 -11.88
CA ASP A 127 1.95 15.20 -11.37
C ASP A 127 1.55 15.39 -9.90
N THR A 128 0.39 14.88 -9.53
CA THR A 128 -0.09 14.79 -8.16
C THR A 128 -0.89 13.51 -7.97
N ALA A 129 -0.89 12.96 -6.76
CA ALA A 129 -1.78 11.87 -6.40
C ALA A 129 -2.47 12.13 -5.05
N GLU A 130 -3.75 11.75 -4.96
CA GLU A 130 -4.48 11.65 -3.71
C GLU A 130 -4.68 10.18 -3.38
N PHE A 131 -4.18 9.78 -2.21
CA PHE A 131 -4.07 8.41 -1.75
C PHE A 131 -4.85 8.23 -0.46
N LEU A 132 -5.82 7.32 -0.47
CA LEU A 132 -6.67 6.99 0.65
C LEU A 132 -6.41 5.57 1.11
N TYR A 133 -6.42 5.36 2.42
CA TYR A 133 -6.35 3.99 2.95
C TYR A 133 -7.07 3.86 4.29
N LYS A 134 -7.68 2.69 4.47
CA LYS A 134 -8.28 2.24 5.73
C LYS A 134 -7.28 1.33 6.45
N THR A 135 -7.29 1.34 7.78
CA THR A 135 -6.44 0.46 8.59
C THR A 135 -7.25 -0.33 9.61
N THR A 136 -6.80 -1.57 9.89
CA THR A 136 -7.45 -2.47 10.84
C THR A 136 -7.11 -2.19 12.30
N ASP A 137 -6.09 -1.37 12.55
CA ASP A 137 -5.72 -0.88 13.89
C ASP A 137 -5.31 0.59 13.81
N TYR A 138 -5.19 1.26 14.95
CA TYR A 138 -4.82 2.67 15.05
C TYR A 138 -3.32 2.87 14.77
N TRP A 139 -2.98 4.03 14.21
CA TRP A 139 -1.61 4.45 14.11
C TRP A 139 -1.03 4.79 15.49
N MET A 140 0.08 4.15 15.82
CA MET A 140 0.82 4.33 17.07
C MET A 140 2.29 4.65 16.72
N PRO A 141 2.67 5.94 16.82
CA PRO A 141 4.00 6.39 16.36
C PRO A 141 5.17 5.70 17.07
N GLU A 142 5.01 5.29 18.33
CA GLU A 142 6.03 4.58 19.11
C GLU A 142 6.36 3.20 18.53
N PHE A 143 5.41 2.56 17.83
CA PHE A 143 5.59 1.25 17.21
C PHE A 143 5.87 1.34 15.71
N GLU A 144 5.80 2.54 15.11
CA GLU A 144 6.10 2.70 13.68
C GLU A 144 7.57 2.44 13.40
N ARG A 145 7.85 1.72 12.32
CA ARG A 145 9.18 1.49 11.76
C ARG A 145 9.15 1.76 10.26
N SER A 146 10.32 2.09 9.73
CA SER A 146 10.52 2.28 8.28
C SER A 146 11.68 1.42 7.81
N LEU A 147 11.40 0.55 6.83
CA LEU A 147 12.41 -0.15 6.06
C LEU A 147 12.87 0.79 4.92
N ALA A 148 14.17 0.88 4.69
CA ALA A 148 14.71 1.72 3.62
C ALA A 148 14.13 1.32 2.26
N TRP A 149 13.58 2.27 1.55
CA TRP A 149 12.88 2.06 0.27
C TRP A 149 13.78 1.43 -0.82
N ASN A 150 15.09 1.68 -0.74
CA ASN A 150 16.14 1.21 -1.66
C ASN A 150 17.01 0.10 -1.04
N ASP A 151 16.53 -0.58 -0.01
CA ASP A 151 17.27 -1.67 0.61
C ASP A 151 17.52 -2.79 -0.39
N PRO A 152 18.80 -3.24 -0.57
CA PRO A 152 19.15 -4.22 -1.58
C PRO A 152 18.60 -5.62 -1.28
N THR A 153 18.30 -5.93 -0.01
CA THR A 153 17.71 -7.23 0.38
C THR A 153 16.23 -7.26 0.00
N ALA A 154 15.50 -6.18 0.24
CA ALA A 154 14.12 -6.03 -0.22
C ALA A 154 14.05 -5.98 -1.75
N GLY A 155 15.04 -5.34 -2.40
CA GLY A 155 15.25 -5.35 -3.83
C GLY A 155 14.06 -4.83 -4.65
N VAL A 156 13.32 -3.86 -4.13
CA VAL A 156 12.15 -3.30 -4.81
C VAL A 156 12.57 -2.58 -6.09
N ASP A 157 12.00 -2.99 -7.21
CA ASP A 157 12.23 -2.35 -8.52
C ASP A 157 11.23 -1.20 -8.72
N TRP A 158 11.58 -0.04 -8.18
CA TRP A 158 10.81 1.18 -8.34
C TRP A 158 10.91 1.73 -9.75
N PRO A 159 9.83 2.25 -10.38
CA PRO A 159 9.85 2.80 -11.74
C PRO A 159 10.55 4.19 -11.80
N LEU A 160 11.80 4.26 -11.32
CA LEU A 160 12.54 5.52 -11.22
C LEU A 160 12.89 6.13 -12.58
N ALA A 161 13.01 5.31 -13.62
CA ALA A 161 13.24 5.79 -14.99
C ALA A 161 12.11 6.70 -15.47
N GLU A 162 10.87 6.47 -15.03
CA GLU A 162 9.70 7.26 -15.39
C GLU A 162 9.71 8.64 -14.71
N LEU A 163 10.49 8.82 -13.66
CA LEU A 163 10.62 10.09 -12.95
C LEU A 163 11.66 11.02 -13.58
N ALA A 164 12.58 10.50 -14.40
CA ALA A 164 13.72 11.28 -14.90
C ALA A 164 13.29 12.67 -15.46
N PRO A 165 14.01 13.76 -15.16
CA PRO A 165 15.25 13.80 -14.37
C PRO A 165 15.06 13.93 -12.83
N LEU A 166 13.82 13.81 -12.32
CA LEU A 166 13.55 13.93 -10.88
C LEU A 166 14.13 12.73 -10.11
N GLN A 167 14.53 12.99 -8.87
CA GLN A 167 14.87 11.96 -7.89
C GLN A 167 13.70 11.80 -6.90
N PRO A 168 13.55 10.63 -6.26
CA PRO A 168 12.55 10.45 -5.22
C PRO A 168 12.68 11.48 -4.10
N SER A 169 11.55 12.09 -3.75
CA SER A 169 11.46 13.04 -2.63
C SER A 169 10.95 12.32 -1.39
N LEU A 170 11.74 12.33 -0.33
CA LEU A 170 11.51 11.61 0.91
C LEU A 170 11.26 12.56 2.08
N ALA A 171 10.41 12.17 3.01
CA ALA A 171 10.37 12.78 4.33
C ALA A 171 11.66 12.43 5.11
N ALA A 172 12.03 13.26 6.09
CA ALA A 172 13.24 13.02 6.90
C ALA A 172 13.27 11.63 7.55
N LYS A 173 12.10 11.14 8.02
CA LYS A 173 11.97 9.80 8.62
C LYS A 173 12.21 8.68 7.59
N ASP A 174 11.77 8.86 6.35
CA ASP A 174 11.92 7.87 5.28
C ASP A 174 13.35 7.87 4.72
N ALA A 175 14.01 9.04 4.69
CA ALA A 175 15.42 9.15 4.35
C ALA A 175 16.35 8.54 5.41
N ALA A 176 15.91 8.51 6.68
CA ALA A 176 16.62 7.91 7.80
C ALA A 176 16.17 6.47 8.14
N ALA A 177 15.43 5.86 7.22
CA ALA A 177 14.90 4.49 7.41
C ALA A 177 16.03 3.47 7.58
N LYS A 178 15.76 2.44 8.38
CA LYS A 178 16.72 1.37 8.68
C LYS A 178 16.81 0.37 7.54
N SER A 179 17.98 -0.27 7.41
CA SER A 179 18.16 -1.39 6.50
C SER A 179 17.43 -2.65 6.99
N TRP A 180 17.22 -3.61 6.08
CA TRP A 180 16.69 -4.94 6.38
C TRP A 180 17.44 -5.62 7.54
N ASP A 181 18.77 -5.62 7.48
CA ASP A 181 19.61 -6.26 8.50
C ASP A 181 19.49 -5.63 9.88
N GLN A 182 19.21 -4.33 9.95
CA GLN A 182 18.96 -3.64 11.21
C GLN A 182 17.59 -3.97 11.80
N LEU A 183 16.58 -4.10 10.93
CA LEU A 183 15.18 -4.30 11.34
C LEU A 183 14.88 -5.77 11.69
N ARG A 184 15.48 -6.74 10.98
CA ARG A 184 15.22 -8.17 11.24
C ARG A 184 15.54 -8.62 12.66
N GLN A 185 16.29 -7.84 13.43
CA GLN A 185 16.58 -8.09 14.84
C GLN A 185 15.43 -7.63 15.76
N GLU A 186 14.49 -6.86 15.21
CA GLU A 186 13.31 -6.33 15.92
C GLU A 186 12.03 -7.14 15.62
N TRP A 187 12.09 -8.14 14.74
CA TRP A 187 10.97 -8.95 14.26
C TRP A 187 10.76 -10.23 15.07
#